data_cbadf10ff9d60e308933658e07d6e7e4
#
_entry.id   cbadf10ff9d60e308933658e07d6e7e4
#
_cell.length_a   1.000
_cell.length_b   1.000
_cell.length_c   1.000
_cell.angle_alpha   90.00
_cell.angle_beta   90.00
_cell.angle_gamma   90.00
#
_symmetry.space_group_name_H-M   'P 1'
#
loop_
_entity.id
_entity.type
_entity.pdbx_description
1 polymer ?
#
loop_
_entity_poly.entity_id
_entity_poly.type
_entity_poly.pdbx_seq_one_letter_code
_entity_poly.pdbx_strand_id
1 'polypeptide(L)'
;VFLDLGSGPLTVPIALWLACPSLRSKKLTFYCLDTSQNALSFGEEIFLSIVAKTYKATPEQVEWNIIRVKGEIGTEIRKKADFITCGNMFNELYWNTSKPLEEISKNYTNLLLSYGNEKTSVLVIEPGVPRSGRFITLLRNSLIRKKMTILSPCPHMVDCPMEGKKGGKWCHFTLLTDKAPKKLHKLSDSAKLSKDRASFSFVFASNVVDSVVEKPVENSKNPQIDIRVVSDPIRLPREKTGRYACSS
;
A
#
# COMPACT_ATOMS: atom_id res chain seq x y z
N VAL A 1 0.08 -0.94 17.21
CA VAL A 1 -0.91 -1.89 16.68
C VAL A 1 -1.02 -1.69 15.17
N PHE A 2 -0.88 -2.77 14.41
CA PHE A 2 -1.13 -2.82 12.97
C PHE A 2 -2.48 -3.48 12.71
N LEU A 3 -3.19 -2.99 11.69
CA LEU A 3 -4.36 -3.63 11.11
C LEU A 3 -4.11 -3.84 9.63
N ASP A 4 -4.11 -5.07 9.19
CA ASP A 4 -3.98 -5.45 7.78
C ASP A 4 -5.33 -5.95 7.26
N LEU A 5 -5.95 -5.18 6.38
CA LEU A 5 -7.26 -5.44 5.81
C LEU A 5 -7.11 -6.17 4.46
N GLY A 6 -7.80 -7.29 4.30
CA GLY A 6 -7.58 -8.19 3.18
C GLY A 6 -6.21 -8.84 3.25
N SER A 7 -5.83 -9.30 4.43
CA SER A 7 -4.47 -9.78 4.74
C SER A 7 -4.06 -11.01 3.92
N GLY A 8 -5.03 -11.78 3.43
CA GLY A 8 -4.79 -13.02 2.70
C GLY A 8 -3.85 -13.95 3.48
N PRO A 9 -2.77 -14.46 2.83
CA PRO A 9 -1.78 -15.29 3.51
C PRO A 9 -0.72 -14.46 4.29
N LEU A 10 -1.12 -13.42 5.01
CA LEU A 10 -0.28 -12.53 5.83
C LEU A 10 0.85 -11.86 5.04
N THR A 11 0.57 -11.40 3.84
CA THR A 11 1.59 -10.84 2.94
C THR A 11 2.31 -9.65 3.55
N VAL A 12 1.59 -8.73 4.22
CA VAL A 12 2.18 -7.51 4.80
C VAL A 12 3.05 -7.83 6.02
N PRO A 13 2.61 -8.59 7.04
CA PRO A 13 3.49 -9.01 8.14
C PRO A 13 4.75 -9.73 7.66
N ILE A 14 4.63 -10.66 6.70
CA ILE A 14 5.76 -11.39 6.14
C ILE A 14 6.73 -10.44 5.42
N ALA A 15 6.22 -9.53 4.59
CA ALA A 15 7.04 -8.56 3.88
C ALA A 15 7.79 -7.62 4.85
N LEU A 16 7.13 -7.13 5.89
CA LEU A 16 7.76 -6.30 6.93
C LEU A 16 8.83 -7.06 7.70
N TRP A 17 8.58 -8.32 8.06
CA TRP A 17 9.57 -9.17 8.73
C TRP A 17 10.84 -9.34 7.90
N LEU A 18 10.68 -9.56 6.60
CA LEU A 18 11.81 -9.77 5.69
C LEU A 18 12.55 -8.46 5.35
N ALA A 19 11.80 -7.39 5.07
CA ALA A 19 12.37 -6.12 4.60
C ALA A 19 12.90 -5.22 5.72
N CYS A 20 12.39 -5.36 6.96
CA CYS A 20 12.70 -4.47 8.08
C CYS A 20 13.26 -5.24 9.29
N PRO A 21 14.50 -5.77 9.24
CA PRO A 21 15.08 -6.55 10.34
C PRO A 21 15.09 -5.81 11.69
N SER A 22 15.20 -4.48 11.69
CA SER A 22 15.17 -3.64 12.90
C SER A 22 13.83 -3.68 13.66
N LEU A 23 12.75 -4.09 13.00
CA LEU A 23 11.45 -4.23 13.64
C LEU A 23 11.28 -5.56 14.38
N ARG A 24 12.11 -6.58 14.09
CA ARG A 24 11.95 -7.94 14.64
C ARG A 24 12.04 -7.98 16.16
N SER A 25 12.83 -7.09 16.76
CA SER A 25 12.99 -6.95 18.22
C SER A 25 11.97 -5.98 18.85
N LYS A 26 11.00 -5.48 18.12
CA LYS A 26 9.97 -4.56 18.62
C LYS A 26 8.71 -5.34 18.95
N LYS A 27 8.04 -4.93 20.03
CA LYS A 27 6.73 -5.48 20.39
C LYS A 27 5.65 -4.96 19.46
N LEU A 28 5.19 -5.80 18.53
CA LEU A 28 4.20 -5.45 17.53
C LEU A 28 2.98 -6.37 17.64
N THR A 29 1.80 -5.81 17.46
CA THR A 29 0.55 -6.56 17.36
C THR A 29 -0.06 -6.31 15.99
N PHE A 30 -0.32 -7.38 15.24
CA PHE A 30 -0.98 -7.36 13.95
C PHE A 30 -2.37 -7.98 14.07
N TYR A 31 -3.40 -7.22 13.74
CA TYR A 31 -4.71 -7.75 13.42
C TYR A 31 -4.79 -7.98 11.92
N CYS A 32 -4.87 -9.24 11.51
CA CYS A 32 -4.91 -9.65 10.12
C CYS A 32 -6.34 -10.07 9.79
N LEU A 33 -7.07 -9.18 9.10
CA LEU A 33 -8.48 -9.36 8.75
C LEU A 33 -8.59 -9.91 7.32
N ASP A 34 -9.28 -11.04 7.17
CA ASP A 34 -9.63 -11.60 5.86
C ASP A 34 -10.90 -12.46 5.95
N THR A 35 -11.63 -12.60 4.85
CA THR A 35 -12.80 -13.49 4.77
C THR A 35 -12.40 -14.95 4.74
N SER A 36 -11.20 -15.27 4.23
CA SER A 36 -10.67 -16.62 4.08
C SER A 36 -9.88 -17.08 5.30
N GLN A 37 -10.51 -17.88 6.15
CA GLN A 37 -9.81 -18.52 7.29
C GLN A 37 -8.61 -19.36 6.83
N ASN A 38 -8.74 -20.05 5.69
CA ASN A 38 -7.66 -20.89 5.17
C ASN A 38 -6.44 -20.05 4.75
N ALA A 39 -6.66 -18.89 4.12
CA ALA A 39 -5.58 -17.99 3.76
C ALA A 39 -4.85 -17.47 5.01
N LEU A 40 -5.59 -17.03 6.03
CA LEU A 40 -5.04 -16.58 7.30
C LEU A 40 -4.21 -17.67 7.99
N SER A 41 -4.72 -18.91 8.06
CA SER A 41 -4.03 -20.02 8.71
C SER A 41 -2.75 -20.40 7.95
N PHE A 42 -2.83 -20.50 6.63
CA PHE A 42 -1.67 -20.79 5.78
C PHE A 42 -0.61 -19.69 5.87
N GLY A 43 -1.05 -18.44 5.92
CA GLY A 43 -0.14 -17.29 6.11
C GLY A 43 0.62 -17.33 7.44
N GLU A 44 -0.04 -17.74 8.52
CA GLU A 44 0.60 -17.91 9.83
C GLU A 44 1.66 -19.02 9.81
N GLU A 45 1.38 -20.16 9.18
CA GLU A 45 2.35 -21.24 9.00
C GLU A 45 3.59 -20.77 8.21
N ILE A 46 3.37 -20.00 7.13
CA ILE A 46 4.46 -19.40 6.35
C ILE A 46 5.25 -18.42 7.22
N PHE A 47 4.58 -17.53 7.94
CA PHE A 47 5.22 -16.55 8.82
C PHE A 47 6.11 -17.22 9.86
N LEU A 48 5.57 -18.20 10.59
CA LEU A 48 6.32 -18.95 11.60
C LEU A 48 7.52 -19.69 11.00
N SER A 49 7.38 -20.29 9.82
CA SER A 49 8.48 -20.95 9.10
C SER A 49 9.59 -19.97 8.70
N ILE A 50 9.22 -18.75 8.30
CA ILE A 50 10.18 -17.69 7.96
C ILE A 50 10.88 -17.19 9.22
N VAL A 51 10.15 -16.96 10.31
CA VAL A 51 10.69 -16.55 11.60
C VAL A 51 11.75 -17.57 12.08
N ALA A 52 11.41 -18.85 12.10
CA ALA A 52 12.31 -19.92 12.52
C ALA A 52 13.60 -19.98 11.70
N LYS A 53 13.56 -19.63 10.40
CA LYS A 53 14.73 -19.63 9.52
C LYS A 53 15.57 -18.36 9.59
N THR A 54 14.95 -17.23 9.92
CA THR A 54 15.60 -15.91 9.79
C THR A 54 15.99 -15.28 11.12
N TYR A 55 15.41 -15.76 12.21
CA TYR A 55 15.67 -15.25 13.55
C TYR A 55 16.25 -16.36 14.42
N LYS A 56 17.47 -16.14 14.96
CA LYS A 56 18.18 -17.13 15.78
C LYS A 56 17.64 -17.26 17.22
N ALA A 57 16.68 -16.44 17.60
CA ALA A 57 16.01 -16.51 18.88
C ALA A 57 14.97 -17.64 18.90
N THR A 58 14.64 -18.14 20.08
CA THR A 58 13.52 -19.07 20.24
C THR A 58 12.22 -18.38 19.87
N PRO A 59 11.18 -19.11 19.41
CA PRO A 59 9.86 -18.52 19.09
C PRO A 59 9.28 -17.67 20.22
N GLU A 60 9.59 -17.99 21.46
CA GLU A 60 9.15 -17.26 22.67
C GLU A 60 9.77 -15.86 22.80
N GLN A 61 10.86 -15.57 22.09
CA GLN A 61 11.53 -14.27 22.07
C GLN A 61 11.03 -13.36 20.94
N VAL A 62 10.12 -13.86 20.08
CA VAL A 62 9.50 -13.06 19.03
C VAL A 62 8.35 -12.27 19.63
N GLU A 63 8.51 -10.95 19.70
CA GLU A 63 7.49 -10.06 20.27
C GLU A 63 6.40 -9.62 19.27
N TRP A 64 6.32 -10.27 18.11
CA TRP A 64 5.24 -10.05 17.15
C TRP A 64 4.06 -10.95 17.44
N ASN A 65 2.94 -10.33 17.78
CA ASN A 65 1.69 -11.02 18.04
C ASN A 65 0.78 -10.93 16.80
N ILE A 66 0.56 -12.04 16.12
CA ILE A 66 -0.32 -12.16 14.98
C ILE A 66 -1.71 -12.60 15.45
N ILE A 67 -2.71 -11.77 15.25
CA ILE A 67 -4.11 -12.03 15.59
C ILE A 67 -4.90 -12.14 14.29
N ARG A 68 -5.32 -13.36 13.97
CA ARG A 68 -6.16 -13.63 12.80
C ARG A 68 -7.61 -13.28 13.09
N VAL A 69 -8.22 -12.49 12.24
CA VAL A 69 -9.62 -12.08 12.35
C VAL A 69 -10.35 -12.50 11.09
N LYS A 70 -11.23 -13.50 11.19
CA LYS A 70 -12.09 -13.86 10.07
C LYS A 70 -13.25 -12.90 9.99
N GLY A 71 -13.40 -12.19 8.87
CA GLY A 71 -14.49 -11.25 8.66
C GLY A 71 -14.33 -10.42 7.41
N GLU A 72 -15.35 -9.67 7.09
CA GLU A 72 -15.34 -8.66 6.01
C GLU A 72 -14.80 -7.32 6.50
N ILE A 73 -14.46 -6.43 5.59
CA ILE A 73 -14.15 -5.05 5.94
C ILE A 73 -15.37 -4.42 6.63
N GLY A 74 -15.15 -3.82 7.80
CA GLY A 74 -16.22 -3.36 8.70
C GLY A 74 -16.33 -4.21 9.97
N THR A 75 -15.74 -5.40 10.00
CA THR A 75 -15.65 -6.22 11.21
C THR A 75 -14.92 -5.46 12.31
N GLU A 76 -15.52 -5.40 13.49
CA GLU A 76 -14.96 -4.69 14.64
C GLU A 76 -13.67 -5.38 15.14
N ILE A 77 -12.66 -4.58 15.47
CA ILE A 77 -11.43 -5.02 16.11
C ILE A 77 -11.29 -4.42 17.52
N ARG A 78 -10.65 -5.18 18.43
CA ARG A 78 -10.60 -4.81 19.85
C ARG A 78 -9.81 -3.54 20.15
N LYS A 79 -8.81 -3.20 19.33
CA LYS A 79 -7.91 -2.06 19.57
C LYS A 79 -7.82 -1.16 18.34
N LYS A 80 -7.78 0.14 18.56
CA LYS A 80 -7.48 1.10 17.49
C LYS A 80 -6.08 0.87 16.96
N ALA A 81 -5.94 1.00 15.64
CA ALA A 81 -4.69 0.77 14.93
C ALA A 81 -3.88 2.05 14.80
N ASP A 82 -2.58 1.95 15.01
CA ASP A 82 -1.62 3.03 14.70
C ASP A 82 -1.23 3.00 13.23
N PHE A 83 -1.30 1.82 12.61
CA PHE A 83 -0.97 1.62 11.21
C PHE A 83 -1.99 0.69 10.53
N ILE A 84 -2.60 1.17 9.45
CA ILE A 84 -3.59 0.41 8.67
C ILE A 84 -3.03 0.16 7.28
N THR A 85 -3.05 -1.10 6.86
CA THR A 85 -2.63 -1.52 5.52
C THR A 85 -3.78 -2.17 4.75
N CYS A 86 -3.80 -1.95 3.44
CA CYS A 86 -4.65 -2.65 2.49
C CYS A 86 -3.85 -2.92 1.22
N GLY A 87 -3.66 -4.19 0.90
CA GLY A 87 -2.94 -4.60 -0.31
C GLY A 87 -3.82 -5.37 -1.28
N ASN A 88 -4.12 -4.80 -2.46
CA ASN A 88 -4.90 -5.43 -3.53
C ASN A 88 -6.30 -5.92 -3.09
N MET A 89 -6.92 -5.24 -2.15
CA MET A 89 -8.24 -5.61 -1.62
C MET A 89 -9.37 -4.82 -2.26
N PHE A 90 -9.20 -3.50 -2.39
CA PHE A 90 -10.31 -2.65 -2.84
C PHE A 90 -10.69 -2.90 -4.29
N ASN A 91 -9.74 -3.28 -5.16
CA ASN A 91 -10.04 -3.65 -6.54
C ASN A 91 -11.07 -4.79 -6.63
N GLU A 92 -11.06 -5.75 -5.69
CA GLU A 92 -12.03 -6.82 -5.63
C GLU A 92 -13.41 -6.31 -5.19
N LEU A 93 -13.44 -5.36 -4.24
CA LEU A 93 -14.68 -4.85 -3.66
C LEU A 93 -15.46 -3.91 -4.59
N TYR A 94 -14.78 -3.05 -5.35
CA TYR A 94 -15.46 -2.10 -6.25
C TYR A 94 -15.65 -2.61 -7.67
N TRP A 95 -15.14 -3.80 -8.01
CA TRP A 95 -15.22 -4.31 -9.37
C TRP A 95 -16.66 -4.57 -9.83
N ASN A 96 -17.47 -5.13 -8.95
CA ASN A 96 -18.84 -5.55 -9.22
C ASN A 96 -19.91 -4.57 -8.72
N THR A 97 -19.55 -3.32 -8.42
CA THR A 97 -20.51 -2.32 -7.96
C THR A 97 -20.88 -1.33 -9.05
N SER A 98 -22.16 -0.91 -9.08
CA SER A 98 -22.65 0.17 -9.93
C SER A 98 -22.45 1.56 -9.32
N LYS A 99 -22.00 1.64 -8.04
CA LYS A 99 -21.79 2.92 -7.37
C LYS A 99 -20.61 3.69 -7.97
N PRO A 100 -20.68 5.04 -8.00
CA PRO A 100 -19.56 5.88 -8.42
C PRO A 100 -18.33 5.66 -7.52
N LEU A 101 -17.14 5.61 -8.12
CA LEU A 101 -15.88 5.43 -7.35
C LEU A 101 -15.65 6.55 -6.33
N GLU A 102 -16.18 7.75 -6.59
CA GLU A 102 -16.15 8.91 -5.69
C GLU A 102 -16.88 8.61 -4.36
N GLU A 103 -18.07 8.01 -4.45
CA GLU A 103 -18.83 7.60 -3.26
C GLU A 103 -18.14 6.47 -2.52
N ILE A 104 -17.67 5.47 -3.26
CA ILE A 104 -16.96 4.31 -2.73
C ILE A 104 -15.70 4.73 -1.97
N SER A 105 -14.86 5.58 -2.57
CA SER A 105 -13.63 6.06 -1.95
C SER A 105 -13.91 6.86 -0.68
N LYS A 106 -14.97 7.68 -0.64
CA LYS A 106 -15.38 8.42 0.55
C LYS A 106 -15.83 7.48 1.67
N ASN A 107 -16.62 6.46 1.34
CA ASN A 107 -17.12 5.49 2.31
C ASN A 107 -15.97 4.66 2.91
N TYR A 108 -15.04 4.19 2.08
CA TYR A 108 -13.87 3.46 2.56
C TYR A 108 -12.91 4.35 3.34
N THR A 109 -12.77 5.63 3.00
CA THR A 109 -11.99 6.56 3.82
C THR A 109 -12.56 6.64 5.25
N ASN A 110 -13.87 6.83 5.38
CA ASN A 110 -14.52 6.88 6.70
C ASN A 110 -14.33 5.57 7.47
N LEU A 111 -14.46 4.44 6.78
CA LEU A 111 -14.30 3.13 7.39
C LEU A 111 -12.84 2.87 7.82
N LEU A 112 -11.85 3.18 6.99
CA LEU A 112 -10.44 3.08 7.36
C LEU A 112 -10.14 3.90 8.61
N LEU A 113 -10.58 5.16 8.64
CA LEU A 113 -10.34 6.05 9.77
C LEU A 113 -11.09 5.63 11.04
N SER A 114 -12.22 4.90 10.90
CA SER A 114 -12.93 4.37 12.07
C SER A 114 -12.13 3.29 12.83
N TYR A 115 -11.21 2.60 12.17
CA TYR A 115 -10.29 1.66 12.82
C TYR A 115 -9.12 2.33 13.53
N GLY A 116 -8.82 3.56 13.14
CA GLY A 116 -7.66 4.29 13.60
C GLY A 116 -7.86 5.07 14.90
N ASN A 117 -6.79 5.70 15.33
CA ASN A 117 -6.72 6.70 16.40
C ASN A 117 -6.15 8.02 15.85
N GLU A 118 -5.90 8.99 16.72
CA GLU A 118 -5.39 10.31 16.34
C GLU A 118 -3.99 10.28 15.69
N LYS A 119 -3.25 9.20 15.87
CA LYS A 119 -1.87 9.02 15.34
C LYS A 119 -1.80 7.99 14.21
N THR A 120 -2.92 7.68 13.58
CA THR A 120 -2.99 6.62 12.59
C THR A 120 -2.32 7.00 11.29
N SER A 121 -1.57 6.05 10.75
CA SER A 121 -1.07 6.06 9.37
C SER A 121 -1.81 5.02 8.53
N VAL A 122 -2.05 5.33 7.25
CA VAL A 122 -2.79 4.47 6.31
C VAL A 122 -1.96 4.26 5.05
N LEU A 123 -1.70 3.01 4.70
CA LEU A 123 -1.06 2.60 3.46
C LEU A 123 -2.02 1.74 2.64
N VAL A 124 -2.40 2.20 1.46
CA VAL A 124 -3.21 1.44 0.52
C VAL A 124 -2.44 1.24 -0.77
N ILE A 125 -2.34 -0.02 -1.21
CA ILE A 125 -1.65 -0.43 -2.43
C ILE A 125 -2.65 -1.20 -3.29
N GLU A 126 -2.78 -0.81 -4.56
CA GLU A 126 -3.70 -1.41 -5.53
C GLU A 126 -2.98 -1.69 -6.85
N PRO A 127 -3.50 -2.55 -7.72
CA PRO A 127 -2.89 -2.79 -9.03
C PRO A 127 -2.71 -1.49 -9.83
N GLY A 128 -1.64 -1.38 -10.60
CA GLY A 128 -1.29 -0.21 -11.41
C GLY A 128 -2.14 -0.03 -12.67
N VAL A 129 -3.43 -0.35 -12.63
CA VAL A 129 -4.37 -0.21 -13.75
C VAL A 129 -5.19 1.08 -13.63
N PRO A 130 -5.74 1.63 -14.73
CA PRO A 130 -6.42 2.94 -14.73
C PRO A 130 -7.50 3.08 -13.67
N ARG A 131 -8.36 2.07 -13.49
CA ARG A 131 -9.46 2.11 -12.53
C ARG A 131 -8.96 2.13 -11.09
N SER A 132 -7.95 1.35 -10.76
CA SER A 132 -7.33 1.35 -9.43
C SER A 132 -6.55 2.63 -9.16
N GLY A 133 -5.80 3.14 -10.15
CA GLY A 133 -5.14 4.45 -10.04
C GLY A 133 -6.14 5.57 -9.78
N ARG A 134 -7.31 5.56 -10.45
CA ARG A 134 -8.40 6.50 -10.16
C ARG A 134 -8.93 6.35 -8.74
N PHE A 135 -9.17 5.11 -8.28
CA PHE A 135 -9.61 4.86 -6.91
C PHE A 135 -8.60 5.41 -5.89
N ILE A 136 -7.31 5.15 -6.07
CA ILE A 136 -6.24 5.68 -5.19
C ILE A 136 -6.23 7.21 -5.20
N THR A 137 -6.39 7.86 -6.35
CA THR A 137 -6.48 9.33 -6.44
C THR A 137 -7.67 9.87 -5.64
N LEU A 138 -8.84 9.26 -5.78
CA LEU A 138 -10.05 9.66 -5.05
C LEU A 138 -9.93 9.41 -3.55
N LEU A 139 -9.35 8.27 -3.16
CA LEU A 139 -9.06 7.93 -1.76
C LEU A 139 -8.08 8.96 -1.14
N ARG A 140 -7.00 9.28 -1.85
CA ARG A 140 -6.06 10.34 -1.47
C ARG A 140 -6.77 11.67 -1.20
N ASN A 141 -7.61 12.12 -2.13
CA ASN A 141 -8.35 13.37 -1.98
C ASN A 141 -9.31 13.32 -0.78
N SER A 142 -9.92 12.17 -0.52
CA SER A 142 -10.77 11.97 0.65
C SER A 142 -9.98 12.00 1.97
N LEU A 143 -8.78 11.40 2.00
CA LEU A 143 -7.88 11.45 3.16
C LEU A 143 -7.42 12.88 3.46
N ILE A 144 -7.08 13.66 2.43
CA ILE A 144 -6.73 15.09 2.59
C ILE A 144 -7.91 15.89 3.19
N ARG A 145 -9.14 15.68 2.70
CA ARG A 145 -10.35 16.31 3.27
C ARG A 145 -10.57 15.94 4.73
N LYS A 146 -10.09 14.78 5.16
CA LYS A 146 -10.07 14.33 6.56
C LYS A 146 -8.83 14.80 7.33
N LYS A 147 -8.08 15.76 6.78
CA LYS A 147 -6.90 16.40 7.39
C LYS A 147 -5.69 15.45 7.58
N MET A 148 -5.63 14.35 6.86
CA MET A 148 -4.43 13.53 6.82
C MET A 148 -3.39 14.14 5.87
N THR A 149 -2.12 14.06 6.27
CA THR A 149 -0.98 14.44 5.43
C THR A 149 -0.60 13.28 4.52
N ILE A 150 -0.46 13.53 3.23
CA ILE A 150 0.06 12.53 2.28
C ILE A 150 1.58 12.52 2.38
N LEU A 151 2.14 11.41 2.82
CA LEU A 151 3.58 11.21 2.95
C LEU A 151 4.22 10.66 1.66
N SER A 152 3.47 9.87 0.90
CA SER A 152 3.92 9.28 -0.36
C SER A 152 2.71 8.83 -1.19
N PRO A 153 2.77 8.80 -2.51
CA PRO A 153 3.89 9.16 -3.40
C PRO A 153 3.94 10.65 -3.76
N CYS A 154 2.89 11.41 -3.39
CA CYS A 154 2.73 12.79 -3.87
C CYS A 154 3.67 13.74 -3.14
N PRO A 155 4.42 14.58 -3.86
CA PRO A 155 5.22 15.64 -3.25
C PRO A 155 4.38 16.86 -2.84
N HIS A 156 3.07 16.86 -3.09
CA HIS A 156 2.15 17.96 -2.84
C HIS A 156 0.80 17.50 -2.29
N MET A 157 0.06 18.44 -1.71
CA MET A 157 -1.29 18.21 -1.14
C MET A 157 -2.43 18.75 -2.01
N VAL A 158 -2.12 19.39 -3.14
CA VAL A 158 -3.11 19.93 -4.09
C VAL A 158 -3.77 18.82 -4.91
N ASP A 159 -4.77 19.15 -5.71
CA ASP A 159 -5.49 18.20 -6.56
C ASP A 159 -4.55 17.43 -7.50
N CYS A 160 -4.82 16.15 -7.67
CA CYS A 160 -4.02 15.31 -8.54
C CYS A 160 -4.35 15.55 -10.01
N PRO A 161 -3.36 15.90 -10.86
CA PRO A 161 -3.59 16.13 -12.29
C PRO A 161 -3.83 14.83 -13.08
N MET A 162 -3.54 13.67 -12.48
CA MET A 162 -3.69 12.35 -13.10
C MET A 162 -4.88 11.60 -12.50
N GLU A 163 -6.09 12.06 -12.82
CA GLU A 163 -7.31 11.55 -12.22
C GLU A 163 -7.71 10.12 -12.65
N GLY A 164 -7.04 9.52 -13.62
CA GLY A 164 -7.38 8.19 -14.13
C GLY A 164 -8.78 8.08 -14.76
N LYS A 165 -9.37 9.18 -15.23
CA LYS A 165 -10.62 9.17 -15.98
C LYS A 165 -10.45 8.42 -17.30
N LYS A 166 -11.54 7.94 -17.91
CA LYS A 166 -11.53 7.18 -19.16
C LYS A 166 -10.71 7.91 -20.24
N GLY A 167 -9.69 7.22 -20.77
CA GLY A 167 -8.74 7.80 -21.74
C GLY A 167 -7.70 8.75 -21.17
N GLY A 168 -7.75 9.03 -19.85
CA GLY A 168 -6.80 9.88 -19.17
C GLY A 168 -5.61 9.11 -18.59
N LYS A 169 -4.64 9.86 -18.11
CA LYS A 169 -3.44 9.37 -17.44
C LYS A 169 -3.76 9.01 -15.99
N TRP A 170 -3.05 8.03 -15.44
CA TRP A 170 -3.17 7.65 -14.03
C TRP A 170 -1.79 7.48 -13.40
N CYS A 171 -1.72 7.72 -12.11
CA CYS A 171 -0.51 7.54 -11.32
C CYS A 171 -0.28 6.05 -11.04
N HIS A 172 0.88 5.53 -11.42
CA HIS A 172 1.30 4.16 -11.12
C HIS A 172 2.83 4.06 -11.08
N PHE A 173 3.28 3.03 -10.42
CA PHE A 173 4.70 2.69 -10.27
C PHE A 173 4.94 1.30 -10.81
N THR A 174 6.12 1.06 -11.33
CA THR A 174 6.48 -0.22 -11.91
C THR A 174 7.82 -0.69 -11.36
N LEU A 175 7.86 -1.93 -10.92
CA LEU A 175 9.06 -2.64 -10.51
C LEU A 175 9.38 -3.73 -11.53
N LEU A 176 10.64 -3.85 -11.90
CA LEU A 176 11.11 -5.00 -12.68
C LEU A 176 11.11 -6.24 -11.80
N THR A 177 10.73 -7.38 -12.37
CA THR A 177 10.68 -8.66 -11.66
C THR A 177 11.91 -9.52 -11.88
N ASP A 178 12.92 -9.00 -12.56
CA ASP A 178 14.20 -9.65 -12.86
C ASP A 178 14.90 -10.23 -11.63
N LYS A 179 14.73 -9.57 -10.48
CA LYS A 179 15.27 -10.02 -9.18
C LYS A 179 14.39 -11.01 -8.42
N ALA A 180 13.23 -11.36 -8.97
CA ALA A 180 12.38 -12.36 -8.35
C ALA A 180 13.01 -13.76 -8.43
N PRO A 181 12.73 -14.65 -7.46
CA PRO A 181 13.27 -16.01 -7.47
C PRO A 181 12.96 -16.76 -8.78
N LYS A 182 13.94 -17.45 -9.34
CA LYS A 182 13.78 -18.25 -10.58
C LYS A 182 12.61 -19.24 -10.51
N LYS A 183 12.31 -19.77 -9.31
CA LYS A 183 11.17 -20.66 -9.09
C LYS A 183 9.84 -19.94 -9.32
N LEU A 184 9.74 -18.66 -8.92
CA LEU A 184 8.53 -17.86 -9.15
C LEU A 184 8.34 -17.59 -10.64
N HIS A 185 9.40 -17.26 -11.39
CA HIS A 185 9.32 -17.11 -12.84
C HIS A 185 8.82 -18.39 -13.50
N LYS A 186 9.41 -19.55 -13.18
CA LYS A 186 8.96 -20.85 -13.72
C LYS A 186 7.48 -21.14 -13.43
N LEU A 187 7.01 -20.85 -12.22
CA LEU A 187 5.60 -21.03 -11.86
C LEU A 187 4.69 -20.08 -12.63
N SER A 188 5.08 -18.82 -12.76
CA SER A 188 4.34 -17.82 -13.54
C SER A 188 4.26 -18.21 -15.03
N ASP A 189 5.35 -18.69 -15.61
CA ASP A 189 5.41 -19.16 -17.00
C ASP A 189 4.50 -20.39 -17.20
N SER A 190 4.55 -21.35 -16.28
CA SER A 190 3.69 -22.53 -16.30
C SER A 190 2.22 -22.17 -16.20
N ALA A 191 1.88 -21.13 -15.44
CA ALA A 191 0.53 -20.60 -15.31
C ALA A 191 0.13 -19.66 -16.47
N LYS A 192 1.00 -19.42 -17.45
CA LYS A 192 0.83 -18.44 -18.54
C LYS A 192 0.55 -17.01 -18.02
N LEU A 193 1.13 -16.68 -16.88
CA LEU A 193 1.02 -15.40 -16.20
C LEU A 193 2.39 -14.71 -16.10
N SER A 194 3.29 -14.95 -17.05
CA SER A 194 4.62 -14.32 -17.09
C SER A 194 4.51 -12.81 -16.99
N LYS A 195 5.24 -12.23 -16.08
CA LYS A 195 5.29 -10.77 -15.87
C LYS A 195 6.73 -10.33 -15.68
N ASP A 196 7.22 -9.55 -16.63
CA ASP A 196 8.53 -8.90 -16.52
C ASP A 196 8.48 -7.70 -15.56
N ARG A 197 7.28 -7.22 -15.26
CA ARG A 197 7.04 -6.03 -14.44
C ARG A 197 5.82 -6.20 -13.54
N ALA A 198 5.92 -5.71 -12.32
CA ALA A 198 4.80 -5.54 -11.39
C ALA A 198 4.44 -4.06 -11.33
N SER A 199 3.19 -3.72 -11.68
CA SER A 199 2.69 -2.35 -11.64
C SER A 199 1.68 -2.17 -10.52
N PHE A 200 1.80 -1.05 -9.78
CA PHE A 200 0.93 -0.72 -8.66
C PHE A 200 0.68 0.78 -8.54
N SER A 201 -0.41 1.13 -7.90
CA SER A 201 -0.76 2.48 -7.45
C SER A 201 -0.90 2.47 -5.95
N PHE A 202 -0.49 3.53 -5.25
CA PHE A 202 -0.59 3.54 -3.79
C PHE A 202 -0.77 4.94 -3.22
N VAL A 203 -1.22 4.99 -1.98
CA VAL A 203 -1.22 6.20 -1.15
C VAL A 203 -0.79 5.84 0.26
N PHE A 204 0.13 6.64 0.81
CA PHE A 204 0.53 6.59 2.20
C PHE A 204 0.23 7.92 2.85
N ALA A 205 -0.62 7.91 3.86
CA ALA A 205 -1.08 9.09 4.57
C ALA A 205 -0.95 8.90 6.09
N SER A 206 -0.75 9.99 6.83
CA SER A 206 -0.63 9.95 8.29
C SER A 206 -1.28 11.16 8.94
N ASN A 207 -1.81 10.95 10.15
CA ASN A 207 -2.21 12.02 11.07
C ASN A 207 -1.03 12.50 11.92
N VAL A 208 0.07 11.72 11.97
CA VAL A 208 1.28 12.13 12.71
C VAL A 208 2.02 13.16 11.87
N VAL A 209 1.82 14.41 12.20
CA VAL A 209 2.61 15.54 11.67
C VAL A 209 3.80 15.74 12.59
N ASP A 210 4.67 14.74 12.74
CA ASP A 210 5.98 14.98 13.30
C ASP A 210 6.94 15.39 12.18
N SER A 211 7.46 16.57 12.31
CA SER A 211 8.74 17.18 11.90
C SER A 211 9.69 16.46 10.90
N VAL A 212 9.28 15.39 10.26
CA VAL A 212 10.07 14.64 9.25
C VAL A 212 9.81 15.15 7.82
N VAL A 213 8.79 15.97 7.61
CA VAL A 213 8.73 16.80 6.41
C VAL A 213 9.68 17.96 6.69
N GLU A 214 10.94 17.81 6.34
CA GLU A 214 11.86 18.95 6.25
C GLU A 214 11.12 20.02 5.46
N LYS A 215 10.77 21.11 6.16
CA LYS A 215 10.24 22.30 5.49
C LYS A 215 11.27 22.67 4.45
N PRO A 216 10.87 22.98 3.21
CA PRO A 216 11.82 23.50 2.23
C PRO A 216 12.61 24.61 2.92
N VAL A 217 13.92 24.53 2.87
CA VAL A 217 14.80 25.57 3.42
C VAL A 217 14.48 26.84 2.61
N GLU A 218 13.71 27.76 3.20
CA GLU A 218 13.20 28.99 2.56
C GLU A 218 14.31 29.93 2.03
N ASN A 219 15.59 29.57 2.19
CA ASN A 219 16.74 30.40 1.85
C ASN A 219 17.66 29.83 0.77
N SER A 220 17.27 28.81 0.00
CA SER A 220 18.08 28.41 -1.13
C SER A 220 17.75 29.27 -2.36
N LYS A 221 18.76 29.92 -2.93
CA LYS A 221 18.65 30.70 -4.20
C LYS A 221 18.19 29.84 -5.39
N ASN A 222 18.12 28.51 -5.23
CA ASN A 222 17.55 27.54 -6.14
C ASN A 222 16.52 26.67 -5.35
N PRO A 223 15.21 26.85 -5.56
CA PRO A 223 14.22 25.98 -4.94
C PRO A 223 14.44 24.56 -5.46
N GLN A 224 14.70 23.65 -4.53
CA GLN A 224 14.79 22.23 -4.84
C GLN A 224 13.37 21.73 -5.17
N ILE A 225 13.13 21.37 -6.42
CA ILE A 225 11.85 20.81 -6.86
C ILE A 225 11.92 19.30 -6.71
N ASP A 226 11.05 18.75 -5.85
CA ASP A 226 10.89 17.32 -5.74
C ASP A 226 10.08 16.79 -6.92
N ILE A 227 10.67 15.84 -7.65
CA ILE A 227 10.03 15.19 -8.79
C ILE A 227 9.81 13.71 -8.50
N ARG A 228 8.57 13.24 -8.66
CA ARG A 228 8.21 11.82 -8.59
C ARG A 228 7.83 11.31 -9.95
N VAL A 229 8.58 10.34 -10.47
CA VAL A 229 8.23 9.63 -11.70
C VAL A 229 7.09 8.64 -11.38
N VAL A 230 5.99 8.75 -12.12
CA VAL A 230 4.70 8.08 -11.80
C VAL A 230 4.09 7.36 -13.01
N SER A 231 4.93 6.94 -13.94
CA SER A 231 4.52 6.11 -15.10
C SER A 231 5.63 5.21 -15.60
N ASP A 232 5.22 4.21 -16.36
CA ASP A 232 6.12 3.48 -17.26
C ASP A 232 6.77 4.41 -18.32
N PRO A 233 7.85 3.96 -18.95
CA PRO A 233 8.40 4.65 -20.12
C PRO A 233 7.36 4.76 -21.24
N ILE A 234 7.22 5.95 -21.81
CA ILE A 234 6.32 6.26 -22.92
C ILE A 234 7.18 6.53 -24.15
N ARG A 235 6.86 5.86 -25.26
CA ARG A 235 7.50 6.15 -26.52
C ARG A 235 7.04 7.50 -27.06
N LEU A 236 7.98 8.35 -27.40
CA LEU A 236 7.78 9.65 -28.01
C LEU A 236 8.30 9.63 -29.47
N PRO A 237 7.90 10.59 -30.32
CA PRO A 237 8.44 10.73 -31.65
C PRO A 237 9.97 10.84 -31.63
N ARG A 238 10.62 10.45 -32.75
CA ARG A 238 12.07 10.45 -32.94
C ARG A 238 12.83 9.56 -31.93
N GLU A 239 12.29 8.36 -31.65
CA GLU A 239 12.90 7.35 -30.77
C GLU A 239 13.17 7.81 -29.33
N LYS A 240 12.59 8.92 -28.93
CA LYS A 240 12.70 9.44 -27.55
C LYS A 240 11.82 8.65 -26.60
N THR A 241 12.22 8.62 -25.35
CA THR A 241 11.44 8.04 -24.24
C THR A 241 11.13 9.13 -23.22
N GLY A 242 9.88 9.18 -22.79
CA GLY A 242 9.43 10.06 -21.71
C GLY A 242 8.81 9.31 -20.57
N ARG A 243 8.57 9.99 -19.46
CA ARG A 243 7.78 9.49 -18.32
C ARG A 243 6.91 10.62 -17.80
N TYR A 244 5.74 10.29 -17.23
CA TYR A 244 5.02 11.27 -16.45
C TYR A 244 5.67 11.42 -15.08
N ALA A 245 5.71 12.65 -14.59
CA ALA A 245 6.18 12.96 -13.26
C ALA A 245 5.25 13.98 -12.58
N CYS A 246 5.16 13.93 -11.26
CA CYS A 246 4.59 14.98 -10.43
C CYS A 246 5.73 15.77 -9.78
N SER A 247 5.55 17.08 -9.64
CA SER A 247 6.44 17.97 -8.90
C SER A 247 5.70 18.63 -7.74
N SER A 248 6.45 19.05 -6.74
CA SER A 248 5.97 19.91 -5.65
C SER A 248 5.64 21.30 -6.17
#